data_915167d6f4e3df4bddf38fbe8ad98bc9
#
_entry.id   915167d6f4e3df4bddf38fbe8ad98bc9
#
_cell.length_a   1.000
_cell.length_b   1.000
_cell.length_c   1.000
_cell.angle_alpha   90.00
_cell.angle_beta   90.00
_cell.angle_gamma   90.00
#
_symmetry.space_group_name_H-M   'P 1'
#
loop_
_entity.id
_entity.type
_entity.pdbx_description
1 polymer ?
#
loop_
_entity_poly.entity_id
_entity_poly.type
_entity_poly.pdbx_seq_one_letter_code
_entity_poly.pdbx_strand_id
1 'polypeptide(L)'
;MAVEARSSERVLKTAWFAKAAGKAEIGDDELCNAIREVMVGQADDLGGGVYKKRLKKNLYRSLILAKGGRNWVYEFLFAKSDRANIEDTQLANLQRLAKVYGALTDRQLNELIEGKKWMEICR
;
A
#
# COMPACT_ATOMS: atom_id res chain seq x y z
N MET A 1 -20.33 11.65 -15.88
CA MET A 1 -20.35 10.21 -15.92
C MET A 1 -19.85 9.63 -14.62
N ALA A 2 -20.46 8.58 -14.20
CA ALA A 2 -20.12 7.99 -12.92
C ALA A 2 -18.71 7.40 -12.90
N VAL A 3 -18.14 7.10 -14.05
CA VAL A 3 -16.82 6.48 -14.11
C VAL A 3 -15.72 7.34 -13.52
N GLU A 4 -15.86 8.66 -13.61
CA GLU A 4 -14.81 9.53 -13.10
C GLU A 4 -14.63 9.42 -11.60
N ALA A 5 -15.71 9.12 -10.89
CA ALA A 5 -15.63 9.03 -9.43
C ALA A 5 -14.67 7.93 -8.99
N ARG A 6 -14.64 6.82 -9.74
CA ARG A 6 -13.77 5.70 -9.38
C ARG A 6 -12.32 5.96 -9.71
N SER A 7 -12.06 6.80 -10.69
CA SER A 7 -10.68 7.08 -11.10
C SER A 7 -9.94 7.92 -10.06
N SER A 8 -10.64 8.41 -9.03
CA SER A 8 -9.97 9.16 -7.99
C SER A 8 -9.13 8.28 -7.07
N GLU A 9 -9.39 6.97 -7.04
CA GLU A 9 -8.59 6.07 -6.25
C GLU A 9 -7.31 5.72 -6.98
N ARG A 10 -6.20 5.87 -6.27
CA ARG A 10 -4.89 5.63 -6.85
C ARG A 10 -4.16 4.59 -6.03
N VAL A 11 -3.40 3.74 -6.73
CA VAL A 11 -2.60 2.70 -6.09
C VAL A 11 -1.14 2.96 -6.39
N LEU A 12 -0.35 2.99 -5.34
CA LEU A 12 1.06 3.34 -5.43
C LEU A 12 1.90 2.36 -4.62
N LYS A 13 3.16 2.27 -4.98
CA LYS A 13 4.15 1.58 -4.15
C LYS A 13 5.34 2.49 -3.98
N THR A 14 5.93 2.46 -2.79
CA THR A 14 7.14 3.24 -2.55
C THR A 14 8.33 2.60 -3.27
N ALA A 15 9.39 3.37 -3.48
CA ALA A 15 10.61 2.83 -4.08
C ALA A 15 11.18 1.69 -3.24
N TRP A 16 11.12 1.82 -1.91
CA TRP A 16 11.57 0.75 -1.02
C TRP A 16 10.75 -0.52 -1.23
N PHE A 17 9.40 -0.36 -1.28
CA PHE A 17 8.53 -1.52 -1.49
C PHE A 17 8.79 -2.17 -2.84
N ALA A 18 8.96 -1.35 -3.89
CA ALA A 18 9.23 -1.87 -5.23
C ALA A 18 10.47 -2.75 -5.25
N LYS A 19 11.53 -2.32 -4.55
CA LYS A 19 12.76 -3.08 -4.48
C LYS A 19 12.55 -4.38 -3.70
N ALA A 20 11.87 -4.30 -2.57
CA ALA A 20 11.60 -5.48 -1.75
C ALA A 20 10.75 -6.49 -2.51
N ALA A 21 9.71 -6.02 -3.19
CA ALA A 21 8.82 -6.88 -3.97
C ALA A 21 9.55 -7.52 -5.13
N GLY A 22 10.46 -6.78 -5.77
CA GLY A 22 11.28 -7.33 -6.83
C GLY A 22 12.15 -8.50 -6.36
N LYS A 23 12.74 -8.35 -5.19
CA LYS A 23 13.55 -9.42 -4.61
C LYS A 23 12.69 -10.62 -4.24
N ALA A 24 11.46 -10.40 -3.83
CA ALA A 24 10.53 -11.47 -3.48
C ALA A 24 9.81 -12.04 -4.71
N GLU A 25 10.06 -11.46 -5.89
CA GLU A 25 9.42 -11.87 -7.14
C GLU A 25 7.91 -11.71 -7.08
N ILE A 26 7.46 -10.60 -6.50
CA ILE A 26 6.05 -10.23 -6.44
C ILE A 26 5.83 -9.11 -7.45
N GLY A 27 5.10 -9.42 -8.53
CA GLY A 27 4.87 -8.47 -9.60
C GLY A 27 3.67 -7.57 -9.37
N ASP A 28 3.53 -6.56 -10.22
CA ASP A 28 2.41 -5.62 -10.13
C ASP A 28 1.06 -6.29 -10.31
N ASP A 29 0.98 -7.35 -11.12
CA ASP A 29 -0.28 -8.08 -11.31
C ASP A 29 -0.80 -8.60 -9.98
N GLU A 30 0.07 -9.21 -9.18
CA GLU A 30 -0.33 -9.72 -7.89
C GLU A 30 -0.72 -8.58 -6.95
N LEU A 31 0.04 -7.50 -6.97
CA LEU A 31 -0.26 -6.34 -6.13
C LEU A 31 -1.62 -5.73 -6.50
N CYS A 32 -1.91 -5.64 -7.78
CA CYS A 32 -3.18 -5.07 -8.24
C CYS A 32 -4.36 -5.98 -7.93
N ASN A 33 -4.18 -7.28 -8.02
CA ASN A 33 -5.24 -8.22 -7.62
C ASN A 33 -5.47 -8.13 -6.10
N ALA A 34 -4.39 -8.07 -5.33
CA ALA A 34 -4.50 -8.01 -3.87
C ALA A 34 -5.18 -6.73 -3.41
N ILE A 35 -4.87 -5.59 -4.03
CA ILE A 35 -5.43 -4.32 -3.58
C ILE A 35 -6.94 -4.27 -3.80
N ARG A 36 -7.44 -4.91 -4.85
CA ARG A 36 -8.89 -4.97 -5.05
C ARG A 36 -9.58 -5.69 -3.90
N GLU A 37 -8.93 -6.76 -3.40
CA GLU A 37 -9.45 -7.48 -2.25
C GLU A 37 -9.43 -6.62 -0.99
N VAL A 38 -8.35 -5.86 -0.81
CA VAL A 38 -8.25 -4.94 0.33
C VAL A 38 -9.38 -3.91 0.30
N MET A 39 -9.65 -3.38 -0.87
CA MET A 39 -10.68 -2.34 -1.04
C MET A 39 -12.08 -2.83 -0.68
N VAL A 40 -12.33 -4.12 -0.81
CA VAL A 40 -13.62 -4.70 -0.42
C VAL A 40 -13.58 -5.38 0.95
N GLY A 41 -12.55 -5.08 1.75
CA GLY A 41 -12.50 -5.52 3.13
C GLY A 41 -11.79 -6.85 3.38
N GLN A 42 -11.16 -7.42 2.36
CA GLN A 42 -10.47 -8.70 2.52
C GLN A 42 -9.01 -8.49 2.91
N ALA A 43 -8.82 -7.91 4.06
CA ALA A 43 -7.51 -7.65 4.63
C ALA A 43 -7.68 -7.41 6.12
N ASP A 44 -6.59 -7.47 6.87
CA ASP A 44 -6.61 -7.14 8.29
C ASP A 44 -6.53 -5.62 8.43
N ASP A 45 -7.57 -5.03 8.99
CA ASP A 45 -7.60 -3.60 9.27
C ASP A 45 -6.95 -3.37 10.63
N LEU A 46 -5.77 -2.76 10.63
CA LEU A 46 -5.02 -2.53 11.86
C LEU A 46 -5.34 -1.18 12.49
N GLY A 47 -6.27 -0.43 11.89
CA GLY A 47 -6.67 0.87 12.40
C GLY A 47 -5.81 2.00 11.85
N GLY A 48 -6.35 3.21 11.89
CA GLY A 48 -5.61 4.39 11.49
C GLY A 48 -5.19 4.44 10.04
N GLY A 49 -5.84 3.66 9.19
CA GLY A 49 -5.50 3.63 7.76
C GLY A 49 -4.41 2.65 7.40
N VAL A 50 -4.11 1.70 8.27
CA VAL A 50 -3.08 0.68 8.02
C VAL A 50 -3.74 -0.67 7.83
N TYR A 51 -3.42 -1.34 6.72
CA TYR A 51 -3.97 -2.65 6.39
C TYR A 51 -2.85 -3.64 6.16
N LYS A 52 -3.07 -4.88 6.61
CA LYS A 52 -2.11 -5.97 6.40
C LYS A 52 -2.72 -6.95 5.41
N LYS A 53 -2.00 -7.26 4.33
CA LYS A 53 -2.46 -8.14 3.28
C LYS A 53 -1.43 -9.20 2.97
N ARG A 54 -1.86 -10.44 2.92
CA ARG A 54 -1.01 -11.57 2.57
C ARG A 54 -0.74 -11.57 1.07
N LEU A 55 0.49 -11.90 0.71
CA LEU A 55 0.92 -11.97 -0.68
C LEU A 55 1.68 -13.27 -0.92
N LYS A 56 1.79 -13.64 -2.21
CA LYS A 56 2.59 -14.74 -2.70
C LYS A 56 2.30 -16.02 -1.93
N LYS A 57 1.05 -16.48 -2.08
CA LYS A 57 0.58 -17.72 -1.43
C LYS A 57 0.87 -17.73 0.07
N ASN A 58 0.62 -16.59 0.69
CA ASN A 58 0.73 -16.46 2.15
C ASN A 58 2.17 -16.47 2.69
N LEU A 59 3.18 -16.35 1.81
CA LEU A 59 4.57 -16.31 2.24
C LEU A 59 5.01 -14.94 2.72
N TYR A 60 4.31 -13.89 2.31
CA TYR A 60 4.67 -12.52 2.62
C TYR A 60 3.50 -11.76 3.19
N ARG A 61 3.81 -10.70 3.93
CA ARG A 61 2.83 -9.75 4.45
C ARG A 61 3.18 -8.37 3.93
N SER A 62 2.18 -7.68 3.39
CA SER A 62 2.37 -6.29 2.99
C SER A 62 1.60 -5.39 3.95
N LEU A 63 2.14 -4.20 4.18
CA LEU A 63 1.44 -3.16 4.94
C LEU A 63 1.10 -2.04 3.98
N ILE A 64 -0.18 -1.71 3.93
CA ILE A 64 -0.74 -0.76 2.99
C ILE A 64 -1.32 0.39 3.78
N LEU A 65 -0.99 1.61 3.37
CA LEU A 65 -1.48 2.81 4.02
C LEU A 65 -2.53 3.46 3.15
N ALA A 66 -3.72 3.68 3.71
CA ALA A 66 -4.85 4.19 2.93
C ALA A 66 -5.84 4.95 3.81
N LYS A 67 -5.35 5.99 4.47
CA LYS A 67 -6.21 6.83 5.28
C LYS A 67 -7.12 7.63 4.35
N GLY A 68 -8.43 7.51 4.55
CA GLY A 68 -9.40 8.21 3.73
C GLY A 68 -9.79 7.48 2.46
N GLY A 69 -9.12 6.40 2.10
CA GLY A 69 -9.55 5.52 1.01
C GLY A 69 -9.37 6.05 -0.40
N ARG A 70 -8.56 7.08 -0.60
CA ARG A 70 -8.31 7.61 -1.95
C ARG A 70 -6.99 7.13 -2.53
N ASN A 71 -5.97 7.07 -1.70
CA ASN A 71 -4.62 6.69 -2.11
C ASN A 71 -4.23 5.45 -1.33
N TRP A 72 -3.92 4.38 -2.03
CA TRP A 72 -3.56 3.11 -1.44
C TRP A 72 -2.09 2.89 -1.70
N VAL A 73 -1.27 2.94 -0.65
CA VAL A 73 0.19 2.93 -0.79
C VAL A 73 0.76 1.68 -0.15
N TYR A 74 1.39 0.84 -0.98
CA TYR A 74 2.18 -0.28 -0.49
C TYR A 74 3.45 0.27 0.15
N GLU A 75 3.54 0.15 1.47
CA GLU A 75 4.61 0.78 2.22
C GLU A 75 5.69 -0.18 2.68
N PHE A 76 5.30 -1.35 3.17
CA PHE A 76 6.25 -2.26 3.80
C PHE A 76 5.94 -3.70 3.44
N LEU A 77 6.99 -4.52 3.33
CA LEU A 77 6.87 -5.94 2.98
C LEU A 77 7.78 -6.74 3.90
N PHE A 78 7.27 -7.82 4.45
CA PHE A 78 8.10 -8.73 5.23
C PHE A 78 7.66 -10.16 5.00
N ALA A 79 8.62 -11.09 5.12
CA ALA A 79 8.33 -12.51 4.97
C ALA A 79 7.71 -13.03 6.26
N LYS A 80 6.73 -13.91 6.11
CA LYS A 80 6.10 -14.56 7.25
C LYS A 80 7.13 -15.28 8.11
N SER A 81 8.17 -15.84 7.47
CA SER A 81 9.23 -16.57 8.17
C SER A 81 10.09 -15.67 9.04
N ASP A 82 10.16 -14.36 8.73
CA ASP A 82 10.99 -13.44 9.48
C ASP A 82 10.30 -12.90 10.71
N ARG A 83 8.98 -12.70 10.62
CA ARG A 83 8.17 -12.24 11.75
C ARG A 83 6.71 -12.54 11.46
N ALA A 84 5.93 -12.67 12.52
CA ALA A 84 4.49 -12.93 12.40
C ALA A 84 3.70 -11.62 12.28
N ASN A 85 4.11 -10.59 13.00
CA ASN A 85 3.38 -9.32 13.10
C ASN A 85 4.35 -8.17 13.23
N ILE A 86 3.82 -6.95 13.12
CA ILE A 86 4.58 -5.75 13.42
C ILE A 86 4.37 -5.38 14.89
N GLU A 87 5.35 -4.68 15.44
CA GLU A 87 5.28 -4.24 16.83
C GLU A 87 4.39 -3.02 16.96
N ASP A 88 3.88 -2.79 18.17
CA ASP A 88 2.97 -1.68 18.43
C ASP A 88 3.60 -0.34 18.06
N THR A 89 4.88 -0.17 18.33
CA THR A 89 5.59 1.07 17.99
C THR A 89 5.63 1.29 16.47
N GLN A 90 5.89 0.22 15.72
CA GLN A 90 5.88 0.31 14.26
C GLN A 90 4.49 0.64 13.74
N LEU A 91 3.46 0.01 14.31
CA LEU A 91 2.09 0.29 13.90
C LEU A 91 1.75 1.75 14.15
N ALA A 92 2.10 2.29 15.31
CA ALA A 92 1.83 3.69 15.63
C ALA A 92 2.53 4.62 14.62
N ASN A 93 3.75 4.29 14.24
CA ASN A 93 4.48 5.08 13.25
C ASN A 93 3.80 5.02 11.88
N LEU A 94 3.34 3.83 11.48
CA LEU A 94 2.66 3.68 10.20
C LEU A 94 1.32 4.40 10.20
N GLN A 95 0.62 4.42 11.33
CA GLN A 95 -0.64 5.16 11.43
C GLN A 95 -0.42 6.66 11.26
N ARG A 96 0.65 7.19 11.83
CA ARG A 96 1.01 8.60 11.62
C ARG A 96 1.35 8.87 10.16
N LEU A 97 2.08 7.96 9.54
CA LEU A 97 2.46 8.08 8.14
C LEU A 97 1.23 7.99 7.23
N ALA A 98 0.29 7.11 7.55
CA ALA A 98 -0.95 6.99 6.79
C ALA A 98 -1.72 8.31 6.79
N LYS A 99 -1.74 8.99 7.92
CA LYS A 99 -2.39 10.29 8.02
C LYS A 99 -1.72 11.32 7.12
N VAL A 100 -0.39 11.33 7.10
CA VAL A 100 0.36 12.22 6.22
C VAL A 100 0.05 11.92 4.76
N TYR A 101 0.08 10.65 4.38
CA TYR A 101 -0.18 10.25 3.00
C TYR A 101 -1.61 10.61 2.58
N GLY A 102 -2.58 10.45 3.50
CA GLY A 102 -3.97 10.77 3.20
C GLY A 102 -4.22 12.24 2.96
N ALA A 103 -3.32 13.10 3.42
CA ALA A 103 -3.42 14.54 3.25
C ALA A 103 -2.70 15.05 2.00
N LEU A 104 -1.99 14.18 1.28
CA LEU A 104 -1.26 14.59 0.08
C LEU A 104 -2.22 14.98 -1.03
N THR A 105 -1.92 16.09 -1.70
CA THR A 105 -2.67 16.50 -2.87
C THR A 105 -2.21 15.69 -4.09
N ASP A 106 -3.03 15.68 -5.14
CA ASP A 106 -2.63 15.04 -6.39
C ASP A 106 -1.32 15.59 -6.92
N ARG A 107 -1.11 16.90 -6.78
CA ARG A 107 0.13 17.53 -7.20
C ARG A 107 1.32 16.96 -6.46
N GLN A 108 1.19 16.84 -5.13
CA GLN A 108 2.26 16.28 -4.31
C GLN A 108 2.53 14.82 -4.66
N LEU A 109 1.47 14.05 -4.92
CA LEU A 109 1.64 12.66 -5.38
C LEU A 109 2.38 12.61 -6.69
N ASN A 110 2.01 13.46 -7.63
CA ASN A 110 2.67 13.48 -8.93
C ASN A 110 4.14 13.86 -8.81
N GLU A 111 4.48 14.74 -7.90
CA GLU A 111 5.87 15.09 -7.65
C GLU A 111 6.67 13.90 -7.12
N LEU A 112 6.06 13.10 -6.24
CA LEU A 112 6.71 11.89 -5.75
C LEU A 112 6.93 10.87 -6.86
N ILE A 113 5.98 10.76 -7.77
CA ILE A 113 6.09 9.85 -8.91
C ILE A 113 7.17 10.33 -9.87
N GLU A 114 7.18 11.62 -10.19
CA GLU A 114 8.18 12.18 -11.08
C GLU A 114 9.58 12.06 -10.51
N GLY A 115 9.70 12.21 -9.19
CA GLY A 115 10.97 12.04 -8.51
C GLY A 115 11.37 10.59 -8.27
N LYS A 116 10.56 9.65 -8.76
CA LYS A 116 10.80 8.21 -8.63
C LYS A 116 10.88 7.73 -7.19
N LYS A 117 10.25 8.48 -6.29
CA LYS A 117 10.10 8.08 -4.89
C LYS A 117 8.98 7.06 -4.76
N TRP A 118 7.94 7.22 -5.54
CA TRP A 118 6.78 6.34 -5.60
C TRP A 118 6.51 5.96 -7.05
N MET A 119 5.85 4.83 -7.23
CA MET A 119 5.44 4.36 -8.56
C MET A 119 3.95 4.08 -8.53
N GLU A 120 3.24 4.61 -9.51
CA GLU A 120 1.81 4.32 -9.62
C GLU A 120 1.60 3.03 -10.37
N ILE A 121 0.71 2.18 -9.87
CA ILE A 121 0.39 0.88 -10.46
C ILE A 121 -1.11 0.73 -10.58
N CYS A 122 -1.54 -0.30 -11.27
CA CYS A 122 -2.97 -0.66 -11.37
C CYS A 122 -3.79 0.36 -12.16
N ARG A 123 -3.24 0.85 -13.21
CA ARG A 123 -3.95 1.81 -14.07
C ARG A 123 -4.68 1.13 -15.19
#